data_72eafad572b435d24e1d7b53c16cf6c0
#
_entry.id   72eafad572b435d24e1d7b53c16cf6c0
#
_cell.length_a   1.000
_cell.length_b   1.000
_cell.length_c   1.000
_cell.angle_alpha   90.00
_cell.angle_beta   90.00
_cell.angle_gamma   90.00
#
_symmetry.space_group_name_H-M   'P 1'
#
loop_
_entity.id
_entity.type
_entity.pdbx_description
1 polymer ?
#
loop_
_entity_poly.entity_id
_entity_poly.type
_entity_poly.pdbx_seq_one_letter_code
_entity_poly.pdbx_strand_id
1 'polypeptide(L)'
;SVVDATVRRTEFVPAAQTGGIVVLATDLDVLDAVDGVVATGTFLDARSAETPAVVLGSVAAERLGVRSLDPTPIVYLTDTYFQVIGVLESVRLAPGFDRAAFIGAPIAQTLFEAELEPQTIYVDVVDGWLDDVRALIAATIRPEAPNEVTVTRPSDAIEARDVTSDSFRSLLLGLGAVALLVGGVGIANVMVISVLERQGEIGVRRALGATRRHIRLQFVVESALLSLLGGVVGVGIGAAITAGYAEREDSVVSVPIEALG
;
A
#
# COMPACT_ATOMS: atom_id res chain seq x y z
N SER A 1 9.62 -19.55 -10.65
CA SER A 1 11.00 -19.35 -10.20
C SER A 1 11.42 -17.89 -10.38
N VAL A 2 12.25 -17.36 -9.49
CA VAL A 2 12.84 -16.02 -9.61
C VAL A 2 14.02 -16.10 -10.58
N VAL A 3 14.05 -15.17 -11.54
CA VAL A 3 15.15 -15.05 -12.51
C VAL A 3 16.03 -13.88 -12.08
N ASP A 4 17.34 -14.10 -12.06
CA ASP A 4 18.31 -13.00 -11.79
C ASP A 4 18.41 -12.09 -13.01
N ALA A 5 17.42 -11.23 -13.15
CA ALA A 5 17.30 -10.27 -14.23
C ALA A 5 16.82 -8.93 -13.71
N THR A 6 17.33 -7.85 -14.30
CA THR A 6 16.91 -6.48 -13.98
C THR A 6 15.94 -5.97 -15.04
N VAL A 7 14.84 -5.37 -14.62
CA VAL A 7 13.85 -4.78 -15.52
C VAL A 7 14.06 -3.27 -15.58
N ARG A 8 14.11 -2.73 -16.79
CA ARG A 8 14.24 -1.29 -17.05
C ARG A 8 13.29 -0.87 -18.17
N ARG A 9 12.92 0.38 -18.22
CA ARG A 9 12.09 0.88 -19.31
C ARG A 9 12.86 0.86 -20.64
N THR A 10 14.14 1.23 -20.61
CA THR A 10 15.07 1.18 -21.74
C THR A 10 16.47 0.88 -21.21
N GLU A 11 17.39 0.51 -22.10
CA GLU A 11 18.81 0.29 -21.77
C GLU A 11 19.51 1.51 -21.14
N PHE A 12 19.02 2.72 -21.40
CA PHE A 12 19.59 3.98 -20.91
C PHE A 12 19.15 4.36 -19.49
N VAL A 13 18.12 3.71 -18.92
CA VAL A 13 17.64 3.98 -17.57
C VAL A 13 18.45 3.17 -16.56
N PRO A 14 19.08 3.80 -15.53
CA PRO A 14 19.79 3.06 -14.50
C PRO A 14 18.88 2.08 -13.76
N ALA A 15 19.38 0.88 -13.44
CA ALA A 15 18.63 -0.14 -12.71
C ALA A 15 18.13 0.37 -11.32
N ALA A 16 18.84 1.31 -10.71
CA ALA A 16 18.44 1.92 -9.43
C ALA A 16 17.12 2.70 -9.50
N GLN A 17 16.72 3.19 -10.68
CA GLN A 17 15.47 3.92 -10.86
C GLN A 17 14.23 3.03 -11.06
N THR A 18 14.45 1.75 -11.38
CA THR A 18 13.39 0.76 -11.57
C THR A 18 13.50 -0.39 -10.55
N GLY A 19 14.26 -0.18 -9.48
CA GLY A 19 14.52 -1.18 -8.46
C GLY A 19 13.27 -1.74 -7.78
N GLY A 20 13.35 -3.03 -7.38
CA GLY A 20 12.28 -3.74 -6.69
C GLY A 20 11.23 -4.37 -7.60
N ILE A 21 11.48 -4.45 -8.91
CA ILE A 21 10.73 -5.31 -9.82
C ILE A 21 11.47 -6.65 -9.91
N VAL A 22 10.78 -7.73 -9.59
CA VAL A 22 11.31 -9.10 -9.62
C VAL A 22 10.88 -9.74 -10.92
N VAL A 23 11.79 -10.42 -11.62
CA VAL A 23 11.45 -11.21 -12.79
C VAL A 23 11.10 -12.63 -12.35
N LEU A 24 9.92 -13.08 -12.73
CA LEU A 24 9.41 -14.40 -12.41
C LEU A 24 9.22 -15.22 -13.70
N ALA A 25 9.98 -16.31 -13.81
CA ALA A 25 9.67 -17.36 -14.79
C ALA A 25 8.54 -18.22 -14.21
N THR A 26 7.45 -18.34 -14.95
CA THR A 26 6.21 -18.92 -14.44
C THR A 26 5.60 -19.90 -15.42
N ASP A 27 4.80 -20.82 -14.89
CA ASP A 27 3.86 -21.64 -15.65
C ASP A 27 2.63 -20.83 -16.04
N LEU A 28 1.87 -21.35 -17.01
CA LEU A 28 0.74 -20.64 -17.61
C LEU A 28 -0.46 -20.52 -16.66
N ASP A 29 -0.61 -21.49 -15.75
CA ASP A 29 -1.77 -21.63 -14.85
C ASP A 29 -1.57 -20.90 -13.50
N VAL A 30 -0.43 -20.23 -13.29
CA VAL A 30 -0.12 -19.58 -12.00
C VAL A 30 -1.13 -18.48 -11.64
N LEU A 31 -1.69 -17.81 -12.65
CA LEU A 31 -2.64 -16.73 -12.42
C LEU A 31 -3.97 -17.25 -11.89
N ASP A 32 -4.42 -18.39 -12.42
CA ASP A 32 -5.67 -19.06 -11.98
C ASP A 32 -5.53 -19.58 -10.54
N ALA A 33 -4.35 -20.08 -10.16
CA ALA A 33 -4.08 -20.58 -8.80
C ALA A 33 -4.11 -19.50 -7.71
N VAL A 34 -4.09 -18.22 -8.09
CA VAL A 34 -4.12 -17.07 -7.15
C VAL A 34 -5.31 -16.13 -7.37
N ASP A 35 -6.33 -16.58 -8.13
CA ASP A 35 -7.49 -15.74 -8.52
C ASP A 35 -7.06 -14.39 -9.13
N GLY A 36 -5.98 -14.41 -9.90
CA GLY A 36 -5.43 -13.21 -10.51
C GLY A 36 -6.22 -12.78 -11.74
N VAL A 37 -6.36 -11.48 -11.94
CA VAL A 37 -7.09 -10.89 -13.07
C VAL A 37 -6.18 -10.02 -13.92
N VAL A 38 -6.32 -10.12 -15.24
CA VAL A 38 -5.63 -9.26 -16.20
C VAL A 38 -6.42 -7.97 -16.37
N ALA A 39 -5.83 -6.83 -16.01
CA ALA A 39 -6.44 -5.51 -16.18
C ALA A 39 -6.49 -5.08 -17.64
N THR A 40 -5.42 -5.36 -18.41
CA THR A 40 -5.32 -4.97 -19.81
C THR A 40 -4.43 -5.96 -20.56
N GLY A 41 -4.82 -6.34 -21.77
CA GLY A 41 -4.07 -7.30 -22.60
C GLY A 41 -4.41 -8.76 -22.26
N THR A 42 -3.41 -9.63 -22.30
CA THR A 42 -3.54 -11.06 -22.05
C THR A 42 -2.43 -11.56 -21.13
N PHE A 43 -2.69 -12.63 -20.40
CA PHE A 43 -1.61 -13.35 -19.71
C PHE A 43 -0.79 -14.19 -20.70
N LEU A 44 0.27 -14.79 -20.21
CA LEU A 44 1.13 -15.69 -21.00
C LEU A 44 0.33 -16.89 -21.49
N ASP A 45 0.55 -17.27 -22.74
CA ASP A 45 0.06 -18.50 -23.35
C ASP A 45 1.23 -19.36 -23.86
N ALA A 46 0.95 -20.53 -24.39
CA ALA A 46 1.98 -21.45 -24.85
C ALA A 46 2.90 -20.84 -25.94
N ARG A 47 2.41 -19.89 -26.73
CA ARG A 47 3.18 -19.23 -27.77
C ARG A 47 4.00 -18.07 -27.22
N SER A 48 3.39 -17.22 -26.43
CA SER A 48 4.07 -16.06 -25.82
C SER A 48 5.12 -16.48 -24.79
N ALA A 49 4.96 -17.64 -24.15
CA ALA A 49 5.94 -18.18 -23.21
C ALA A 49 7.30 -18.57 -23.85
N GLU A 50 7.32 -18.80 -25.17
CA GLU A 50 8.53 -19.12 -25.92
C GLU A 50 9.18 -17.90 -26.58
N THR A 51 8.55 -16.72 -26.47
CA THR A 51 8.97 -15.48 -27.11
C THR A 51 9.34 -14.42 -26.08
N PRO A 52 10.09 -13.35 -26.45
CA PRO A 52 10.36 -12.22 -25.56
C PRO A 52 9.09 -11.40 -25.27
N ALA A 53 8.16 -12.00 -24.55
CA ALA A 53 6.93 -11.41 -24.07
C ALA A 53 6.93 -11.34 -22.53
N VAL A 54 6.35 -10.30 -21.98
CA VAL A 54 6.28 -10.07 -20.54
C VAL A 54 4.91 -9.58 -20.13
N VAL A 55 4.41 -10.07 -19.00
CA VAL A 55 3.25 -9.54 -18.32
C VAL A 55 3.71 -8.82 -17.04
N LEU A 56 3.20 -7.63 -16.79
CA LEU A 56 3.59 -6.82 -15.65
C LEU A 56 2.54 -6.86 -14.55
N GLY A 57 2.97 -6.94 -13.31
CA GLY A 57 2.12 -6.64 -12.16
C GLY A 57 1.74 -5.15 -12.11
N SER A 58 0.69 -4.82 -11.39
CA SER A 58 0.13 -3.47 -11.31
C SER A 58 1.17 -2.40 -10.93
N VAL A 59 1.92 -2.62 -9.86
CA VAL A 59 2.98 -1.71 -9.38
C VAL A 59 4.19 -1.70 -10.31
N ALA A 60 4.54 -2.86 -10.93
CA ALA A 60 5.63 -2.92 -11.90
C ALA A 60 5.31 -2.09 -13.16
N ALA A 61 4.07 -2.18 -13.67
CA ALA A 61 3.61 -1.39 -14.80
C ALA A 61 3.64 0.13 -14.50
N GLU A 62 3.18 0.53 -13.32
CA GLU A 62 3.22 1.93 -12.88
C GLU A 62 4.66 2.47 -12.81
N ARG A 63 5.58 1.73 -12.18
CA ARG A 63 7.00 2.09 -12.08
C ARG A 63 7.71 2.20 -13.42
N LEU A 64 7.36 1.33 -14.36
CA LEU A 64 7.89 1.36 -15.72
C LEU A 64 7.17 2.40 -16.60
N GLY A 65 6.13 3.07 -16.08
CA GLY A 65 5.34 4.07 -16.81
C GLY A 65 4.51 3.46 -17.94
N VAL A 66 4.15 2.18 -17.84
CA VAL A 66 3.29 1.48 -18.78
C VAL A 66 1.84 1.74 -18.40
N ARG A 67 1.19 2.67 -19.10
CA ARG A 67 -0.22 3.06 -18.85
C ARG A 67 -1.18 2.54 -19.90
N SER A 68 -0.70 2.11 -21.03
CA SER A 68 -1.48 1.60 -22.17
C SER A 68 -0.66 0.58 -22.92
N LEU A 69 -1.31 -0.38 -23.56
CA LEU A 69 -0.71 -1.35 -24.46
C LEU A 69 -0.81 -0.92 -25.95
N ASP A 70 -1.34 0.28 -26.22
CA ASP A 70 -1.40 0.86 -27.55
C ASP A 70 -0.70 2.24 -27.56
N PRO A 71 0.43 2.42 -28.29
CA PRO A 71 1.20 1.37 -28.96
C PRO A 71 1.83 0.39 -27.98
N THR A 72 2.04 -0.86 -28.41
CA THR A 72 2.58 -1.92 -27.54
C THR A 72 3.91 -1.52 -26.95
N PRO A 73 4.00 -1.35 -25.62
CA PRO A 73 5.24 -0.95 -24.96
C PRO A 73 6.26 -2.07 -24.95
N ILE A 74 7.53 -1.68 -24.96
CA ILE A 74 8.65 -2.58 -24.79
C ILE A 74 9.39 -2.22 -23.49
N VAL A 75 9.91 -3.22 -22.81
CA VAL A 75 10.78 -3.08 -21.63
C VAL A 75 12.07 -3.85 -21.86
N TYR A 76 13.12 -3.46 -21.16
CA TYR A 76 14.44 -4.03 -21.30
C TYR A 76 14.73 -4.91 -20.08
N LEU A 77 14.86 -6.21 -20.30
CA LEU A 77 15.24 -7.18 -19.31
C LEU A 77 16.69 -7.61 -19.56
N THR A 78 17.57 -7.26 -18.62
CA THR A 78 19.02 -7.51 -18.68
C THR A 78 19.62 -7.02 -20.00
N ASP A 79 19.61 -7.81 -21.06
CA ASP A 79 20.21 -7.50 -22.37
C ASP A 79 19.24 -7.70 -23.54
N THR A 80 17.95 -7.90 -23.29
CA THR A 80 16.95 -8.19 -24.31
C THR A 80 15.69 -7.35 -24.14
N TYR A 81 15.12 -6.91 -25.24
CA TYR A 81 13.82 -6.21 -25.26
C TYR A 81 12.68 -7.20 -25.24
N PHE A 82 11.76 -6.98 -24.31
CA PHE A 82 10.53 -7.75 -24.16
C PHE A 82 9.31 -6.89 -24.49
N GLN A 83 8.38 -7.48 -25.19
CA GLN A 83 7.09 -6.86 -25.50
C GLN A 83 6.14 -7.03 -24.31
N VAL A 84 5.56 -5.95 -23.81
CA VAL A 84 4.53 -6.03 -22.76
C VAL A 84 3.22 -6.42 -23.41
N ILE A 85 2.72 -7.62 -23.08
CA ILE A 85 1.48 -8.18 -23.64
C ILE A 85 0.29 -8.06 -22.69
N GLY A 86 0.54 -7.81 -21.40
CA GLY A 86 -0.51 -7.66 -20.41
C GLY A 86 -0.04 -6.94 -19.15
N VAL A 87 -1.01 -6.43 -18.41
CA VAL A 87 -0.84 -5.84 -17.09
C VAL A 87 -1.89 -6.45 -16.17
N LEU A 88 -1.47 -6.92 -14.98
CA LEU A 88 -2.36 -7.51 -13.98
C LEU A 88 -3.03 -6.43 -13.13
N GLU A 89 -4.22 -6.75 -12.62
CA GLU A 89 -4.76 -6.08 -11.45
C GLU A 89 -3.93 -6.44 -10.21
N SER A 90 -4.14 -5.74 -9.09
CA SER A 90 -3.49 -6.09 -7.83
C SER A 90 -3.99 -7.45 -7.33
N VAL A 91 -3.05 -8.38 -7.10
CA VAL A 91 -3.34 -9.76 -6.72
C VAL A 91 -3.30 -9.90 -5.20
N ARG A 92 -4.47 -9.93 -4.57
CA ARG A 92 -4.58 -9.97 -3.10
C ARG A 92 -3.94 -11.21 -2.46
N LEU A 93 -4.08 -12.39 -3.08
CA LEU A 93 -3.54 -13.65 -2.57
C LEU A 93 -2.02 -13.77 -2.79
N ALA A 94 -1.46 -13.00 -3.71
CA ALA A 94 -0.03 -12.98 -4.01
C ALA A 94 0.47 -11.54 -4.17
N PRO A 95 0.62 -10.73 -3.10
CA PRO A 95 1.02 -9.31 -3.19
C PRO A 95 2.39 -9.09 -3.84
N GLY A 96 3.24 -10.12 -3.87
CA GLY A 96 4.51 -10.09 -4.59
C GLY A 96 4.35 -9.97 -6.11
N PHE A 97 3.21 -10.40 -6.65
CA PHE A 97 2.90 -10.32 -8.08
C PHE A 97 2.71 -8.89 -8.56
N ASP A 98 2.27 -7.98 -7.71
CA ASP A 98 2.11 -6.57 -8.05
C ASP A 98 3.43 -5.92 -8.49
N ARG A 99 4.56 -6.40 -7.95
CA ARG A 99 5.91 -5.92 -8.26
C ARG A 99 6.70 -6.86 -9.17
N ALA A 100 6.03 -7.79 -9.83
CA ALA A 100 6.67 -8.79 -10.67
C ALA A 100 6.52 -8.47 -12.16
N ALA A 101 7.50 -8.93 -12.93
CA ALA A 101 7.46 -9.05 -14.37
C ALA A 101 7.47 -10.55 -14.70
N PHE A 102 6.40 -11.04 -15.32
CA PHE A 102 6.22 -12.46 -15.62
C PHE A 102 6.69 -12.77 -17.03
N ILE A 103 7.56 -13.76 -17.15
CA ILE A 103 8.02 -14.31 -18.42
C ILE A 103 7.79 -15.82 -18.44
N GLY A 104 7.70 -16.39 -19.62
CA GLY A 104 7.56 -17.85 -19.75
C GLY A 104 8.80 -18.60 -19.29
N ALA A 105 8.62 -19.78 -18.70
CA ALA A 105 9.72 -20.63 -18.30
C ALA A 105 10.65 -21.01 -19.47
N PRO A 106 10.15 -21.37 -20.69
CA PRO A 106 11.01 -21.71 -21.82
C PRO A 106 11.94 -20.58 -22.26
N ILE A 107 11.42 -19.34 -22.35
CA ILE A 107 12.23 -18.19 -22.75
C ILE A 107 13.25 -17.82 -21.67
N ALA A 108 12.89 -17.99 -20.37
CA ALA A 108 13.81 -17.77 -19.27
C ALA A 108 15.01 -18.72 -19.32
N GLN A 109 14.80 -20.00 -19.62
CA GLN A 109 15.88 -20.97 -19.81
C GLN A 109 16.78 -20.59 -20.99
N THR A 110 16.17 -20.15 -22.08
CA THR A 110 16.91 -19.87 -23.32
C THR A 110 17.78 -18.61 -23.22
N LEU A 111 17.26 -17.53 -22.61
CA LEU A 111 17.92 -16.22 -22.59
C LEU A 111 18.76 -15.98 -21.34
N PHE A 112 18.39 -16.59 -20.21
CA PHE A 112 19.04 -16.32 -18.92
C PHE A 112 19.77 -17.53 -18.37
N GLU A 113 19.84 -18.65 -19.12
CA GLU A 113 20.42 -19.94 -18.66
C GLU A 113 19.88 -20.32 -17.27
N ALA A 114 18.64 -19.95 -16.97
CA ALA A 114 18.06 -20.09 -15.65
C ALA A 114 17.81 -21.57 -15.34
N GLU A 115 18.40 -22.06 -14.27
CA GLU A 115 17.98 -23.33 -13.68
C GLU A 115 16.63 -23.12 -13.01
N LEU A 116 15.55 -23.58 -13.65
CA LEU A 116 14.18 -23.36 -13.19
C LEU A 116 13.77 -24.43 -12.18
N GLU A 117 14.40 -24.47 -11.03
CA GLU A 117 13.83 -25.20 -9.90
C GLU A 117 12.63 -24.40 -9.34
N PRO A 118 11.47 -25.02 -9.11
CA PRO A 118 10.33 -24.35 -8.51
C PRO A 118 10.68 -23.84 -7.11
N GLN A 119 10.74 -22.51 -6.94
CA GLN A 119 10.99 -21.89 -5.64
C GLN A 119 9.70 -21.65 -4.86
N THR A 120 8.61 -21.41 -5.57
CA THR A 120 7.29 -21.22 -4.99
C THR A 120 6.25 -21.93 -5.83
N ILE A 121 5.41 -22.72 -5.18
CA ILE A 121 4.31 -23.44 -5.80
C ILE A 121 3.03 -22.90 -5.17
N TYR A 122 2.12 -22.39 -6.00
CA TYR A 122 0.78 -21.98 -5.60
C TYR A 122 -0.16 -23.16 -5.82
N VAL A 123 -0.98 -23.45 -4.82
CA VAL A 123 -1.93 -24.57 -4.85
C VAL A 123 -3.30 -24.02 -4.49
N ASP A 124 -4.23 -24.13 -5.41
CA ASP A 124 -5.64 -23.91 -5.12
C ASP A 124 -6.26 -25.16 -4.51
N VAL A 125 -7.02 -24.98 -3.42
CA VAL A 125 -7.58 -26.07 -2.64
C VAL A 125 -9.07 -25.86 -2.47
N VAL A 126 -9.86 -26.88 -2.79
CA VAL A 126 -11.31 -26.87 -2.58
C VAL A 126 -11.62 -26.69 -1.08
N ASP A 127 -12.61 -25.86 -0.80
CA ASP A 127 -13.08 -25.59 0.55
C ASP A 127 -13.34 -26.87 1.35
N GLY A 128 -12.86 -26.88 2.59
CA GLY A 128 -13.00 -28.00 3.53
C GLY A 128 -11.83 -28.99 3.54
N TRP A 129 -10.94 -28.97 2.53
CA TRP A 129 -9.78 -29.88 2.46
C TRP A 129 -8.44 -29.22 2.78
N LEU A 130 -8.47 -27.95 3.16
CA LEU A 130 -7.29 -27.14 3.33
C LEU A 130 -6.28 -27.69 4.35
N ASP A 131 -6.77 -28.12 5.52
CA ASP A 131 -5.90 -28.64 6.58
C ASP A 131 -5.30 -30.01 6.21
N ASP A 132 -6.05 -30.87 5.52
CA ASP A 132 -5.59 -32.16 5.06
C ASP A 132 -4.52 -32.01 3.96
N VAL A 133 -4.76 -31.14 2.99
CA VAL A 133 -3.80 -30.83 1.93
C VAL A 133 -2.53 -30.22 2.51
N ARG A 134 -2.67 -29.26 3.44
CA ARG A 134 -1.52 -28.63 4.10
C ARG A 134 -0.62 -29.63 4.81
N ALA A 135 -1.22 -30.62 5.48
CA ALA A 135 -0.45 -31.66 6.19
C ALA A 135 0.35 -32.56 5.24
N LEU A 136 -0.13 -32.75 4.01
CA LEU A 136 0.48 -33.65 3.03
C LEU A 136 1.44 -32.96 2.06
N ILE A 137 1.24 -31.65 1.80
CA ILE A 137 1.88 -30.93 0.69
C ILE A 137 3.41 -30.94 0.80
N ALA A 138 3.96 -30.74 2.00
CA ALA A 138 5.41 -30.71 2.21
C ALA A 138 6.06 -32.06 1.88
N ALA A 139 5.46 -33.15 2.33
CA ALA A 139 5.94 -34.51 2.06
C ALA A 139 5.74 -34.93 0.59
N THR A 140 4.75 -34.35 -0.09
CA THR A 140 4.48 -34.60 -1.51
C THR A 140 5.48 -33.87 -2.41
N ILE A 141 5.79 -32.60 -2.08
CA ILE A 141 6.71 -31.77 -2.88
C ILE A 141 8.16 -32.23 -2.70
N ARG A 142 8.57 -32.51 -1.47
CA ARG A 142 9.94 -32.92 -1.15
C ARG A 142 9.95 -34.09 -0.15
N PRO A 143 9.75 -35.33 -0.62
CA PRO A 143 9.66 -36.48 0.27
C PRO A 143 10.95 -36.74 1.07
N GLU A 144 12.10 -36.35 0.51
CA GLU A 144 13.43 -36.59 1.14
C GLU A 144 13.72 -35.55 2.26
N ALA A 145 13.13 -34.34 2.18
CA ALA A 145 13.35 -33.26 3.15
C ALA A 145 12.09 -32.40 3.34
N PRO A 146 11.00 -32.94 3.89
CA PRO A 146 9.74 -32.19 4.03
C PRO A 146 9.86 -30.93 4.91
N ASN A 147 10.81 -30.92 5.84
CA ASN A 147 11.08 -29.79 6.76
C ASN A 147 11.74 -28.58 6.07
N GLU A 148 12.22 -28.73 4.85
CA GLU A 148 12.73 -27.61 4.04
C GLU A 148 11.62 -26.88 3.28
N VAL A 149 10.42 -27.48 3.21
CA VAL A 149 9.26 -26.88 2.55
C VAL A 149 8.46 -26.05 3.56
N THR A 150 8.40 -24.75 3.32
CA THR A 150 7.57 -23.85 4.12
C THR A 150 6.19 -23.71 3.47
N VAL A 151 5.15 -24.14 4.15
CA VAL A 151 3.76 -24.02 3.68
C VAL A 151 3.10 -22.84 4.37
N THR A 152 2.77 -21.80 3.61
CA THR A 152 2.10 -20.58 4.11
C THR A 152 0.73 -20.41 3.47
N ARG A 153 -0.20 -19.82 4.22
CA ARG A 153 -1.50 -19.38 3.67
C ARG A 153 -1.39 -17.90 3.35
N PRO A 154 -1.79 -17.46 2.18
CA PRO A 154 -1.85 -16.02 1.86
C PRO A 154 -2.74 -15.24 2.85
N SER A 155 -3.85 -15.83 3.30
CA SER A 155 -4.74 -15.26 4.31
C SER A 155 -4.05 -14.93 5.63
N ASP A 156 -3.13 -15.78 6.11
CA ASP A 156 -2.40 -15.55 7.36
C ASP A 156 -1.49 -14.31 7.26
N ALA A 157 -0.88 -14.09 6.10
CA ALA A 157 -0.06 -12.90 5.85
C ALA A 157 -0.91 -11.62 5.71
N ILE A 158 -2.08 -11.72 5.10
CA ILE A 158 -3.04 -10.60 4.98
C ILE A 158 -3.56 -10.23 6.38
N GLU A 159 -3.99 -11.21 7.16
CA GLU A 159 -4.49 -11.01 8.52
C GLU A 159 -3.42 -10.40 9.45
N ALA A 160 -2.18 -10.89 9.38
CA ALA A 160 -1.06 -10.31 10.13
C ALA A 160 -0.78 -8.85 9.75
N ARG A 161 -0.92 -8.51 8.47
CA ARG A 161 -0.76 -7.14 7.98
C ARG A 161 -1.89 -6.23 8.47
N ASP A 162 -3.13 -6.71 8.43
CA ASP A 162 -4.31 -5.98 8.88
C ASP A 162 -4.24 -5.71 10.38
N VAL A 163 -3.90 -6.72 11.20
CA VAL A 163 -3.69 -6.57 12.65
C VAL A 163 -2.59 -5.55 12.96
N THR A 164 -1.50 -5.56 12.20
CA THR A 164 -0.42 -4.59 12.37
C THR A 164 -0.89 -3.18 12.04
N SER A 165 -1.60 -3.01 10.93
CA SER A 165 -2.14 -1.71 10.49
C SER A 165 -3.15 -1.15 11.49
N ASP A 166 -4.04 -1.99 12.03
CA ASP A 166 -5.03 -1.62 13.03
C ASP A 166 -4.37 -1.24 14.38
N SER A 167 -3.30 -1.92 14.74
CA SER A 167 -2.52 -1.60 15.93
C SER A 167 -1.87 -0.22 15.81
N PHE A 168 -1.26 0.09 14.67
CA PHE A 168 -0.71 1.43 14.39
C PHE A 168 -1.79 2.50 14.37
N ARG A 169 -2.94 2.24 13.76
CA ARG A 169 -4.08 3.17 13.74
C ARG A 169 -4.58 3.46 15.15
N SER A 170 -4.71 2.43 15.99
CA SER A 170 -5.13 2.58 17.38
C SER A 170 -4.14 3.38 18.20
N LEU A 171 -2.83 3.18 18.02
CA LEU A 171 -1.79 3.98 18.66
C LEU A 171 -1.84 5.45 18.24
N LEU A 172 -2.02 5.73 16.95
CA LEU A 172 -2.14 7.10 16.42
C LEU A 172 -3.39 7.80 16.97
N LEU A 173 -4.53 7.09 17.04
CA LEU A 173 -5.76 7.62 17.63
C LEU A 173 -5.60 7.89 19.13
N GLY A 174 -4.93 6.98 19.86
CA GLY A 174 -4.62 7.17 21.27
C GLY A 174 -3.73 8.39 21.51
N LEU A 175 -2.67 8.56 20.71
CA LEU A 175 -1.80 9.73 20.77
C LEU A 175 -2.55 11.01 20.44
N GLY A 176 -3.42 10.98 19.42
CA GLY A 176 -4.30 12.10 19.06
C GLY A 176 -5.23 12.50 20.18
N ALA A 177 -5.84 11.54 20.87
CA ALA A 177 -6.70 11.79 22.02
C ALA A 177 -5.95 12.46 23.16
N VAL A 178 -4.74 12.01 23.48
CA VAL A 178 -3.87 12.65 24.49
C VAL A 178 -3.50 14.08 24.08
N ALA A 179 -3.15 14.29 22.81
CA ALA A 179 -2.84 15.64 22.30
C ALA A 179 -4.04 16.59 22.43
N LEU A 180 -5.25 16.11 22.11
CA LEU A 180 -6.49 16.87 22.28
C LEU A 180 -6.76 17.21 23.74
N LEU A 181 -6.55 16.29 24.68
CA LEU A 181 -6.68 16.55 26.11
C LEU A 181 -5.72 17.64 26.59
N VAL A 182 -4.44 17.53 26.22
CA VAL A 182 -3.42 18.53 26.56
C VAL A 182 -3.76 19.90 25.97
N GLY A 183 -4.16 19.93 24.69
CA GLY A 183 -4.61 21.15 24.03
C GLY A 183 -5.85 21.76 24.69
N GLY A 184 -6.82 20.93 25.08
CA GLY A 184 -8.03 21.34 25.81
C GLY A 184 -7.71 21.96 27.17
N VAL A 185 -6.79 21.36 27.94
CA VAL A 185 -6.30 21.91 29.20
C VAL A 185 -5.60 23.27 28.98
N GLY A 186 -4.79 23.37 27.92
CA GLY A 186 -4.13 24.63 27.53
C GLY A 186 -5.13 25.75 27.25
N ILE A 187 -6.16 25.46 26.44
CA ILE A 187 -7.23 26.42 26.13
C ILE A 187 -7.99 26.83 27.41
N ALA A 188 -8.33 25.84 28.26
CA ALA A 188 -9.02 26.12 29.51
C ALA A 188 -8.21 27.08 30.42
N ASN A 189 -6.90 26.87 30.54
CA ASN A 189 -6.00 27.71 31.32
C ASN A 189 -5.97 29.15 30.78
N VAL A 190 -5.81 29.30 29.45
CA VAL A 190 -5.84 30.66 28.82
C VAL A 190 -7.18 31.32 29.03
N MET A 191 -8.30 30.60 28.94
CA MET A 191 -9.63 31.16 29.18
C MET A 191 -9.86 31.62 30.63
N VAL A 192 -9.33 30.85 31.61
CA VAL A 192 -9.40 31.25 33.02
C VAL A 192 -8.64 32.57 33.24
N ILE A 193 -7.42 32.70 32.71
CA ILE A 193 -6.62 33.91 32.80
C ILE A 193 -7.37 35.10 32.14
N SER A 194 -7.91 34.88 30.92
CA SER A 194 -8.66 35.92 30.19
C SER A 194 -9.87 36.43 30.97
N VAL A 195 -10.60 35.54 31.65
CA VAL A 195 -11.73 35.89 32.51
C VAL A 195 -11.25 36.72 33.71
N LEU A 196 -10.15 36.36 34.35
CA LEU A 196 -9.58 37.06 35.49
C LEU A 196 -9.12 38.46 35.11
N GLU A 197 -8.43 38.60 33.98
CA GLU A 197 -7.96 39.90 33.48
C GLU A 197 -9.13 40.87 33.13
N ARG A 198 -10.26 40.32 32.63
CA ARG A 198 -11.43 41.11 32.21
C ARG A 198 -12.52 41.20 33.26
N GLN A 199 -12.25 40.89 34.56
CA GLN A 199 -13.26 40.91 35.63
C GLN A 199 -13.96 42.27 35.77
N GLY A 200 -13.23 43.37 35.64
CA GLY A 200 -13.80 44.72 35.70
C GLY A 200 -14.80 44.99 34.57
N GLU A 201 -14.47 44.63 33.35
CA GLU A 201 -15.34 44.76 32.18
C GLU A 201 -16.61 43.90 32.32
N ILE A 202 -16.44 42.65 32.78
CA ILE A 202 -17.57 41.75 33.07
C ILE A 202 -18.48 42.34 34.14
N GLY A 203 -17.90 42.96 35.16
CA GLY A 203 -18.64 43.62 36.22
C GLY A 203 -19.52 44.77 35.70
N VAL A 204 -18.96 45.65 34.86
CA VAL A 204 -19.70 46.76 34.22
C VAL A 204 -20.83 46.24 33.34
N ARG A 205 -20.58 45.25 32.50
CA ARG A 205 -21.62 44.65 31.66
C ARG A 205 -22.77 44.05 32.48
N ARG A 206 -22.44 43.40 33.58
CA ARG A 206 -23.46 42.86 34.50
C ARG A 206 -24.27 43.96 35.20
N ALA A 207 -23.64 45.07 35.59
CA ALA A 207 -24.31 46.21 36.16
C ALA A 207 -25.29 46.89 35.16
N LEU A 208 -24.96 46.83 33.84
CA LEU A 208 -25.80 47.30 32.76
C LEU A 208 -26.89 46.27 32.33
N GLY A 209 -27.03 45.14 33.04
CA GLY A 209 -28.09 44.16 32.82
C GLY A 209 -27.68 42.89 32.02
N ALA A 210 -26.42 42.70 31.73
CA ALA A 210 -25.98 41.47 31.05
C ALA A 210 -26.17 40.24 31.95
N THR A 211 -26.83 39.21 31.42
CA THR A 211 -27.04 37.94 32.12
C THR A 211 -25.78 37.09 32.14
N ARG A 212 -25.66 36.20 33.15
CA ARG A 212 -24.55 35.23 33.21
C ARG A 212 -24.47 34.35 31.97
N ARG A 213 -25.61 34.09 31.31
CA ARG A 213 -25.67 33.29 30.08
C ARG A 213 -25.01 34.04 28.92
N HIS A 214 -25.22 35.34 28.78
CA HIS A 214 -24.59 36.12 27.71
C HIS A 214 -23.07 36.12 27.84
N ILE A 215 -22.56 36.31 29.08
CA ILE A 215 -21.12 36.29 29.33
C ILE A 215 -20.51 34.90 29.06
N ARG A 216 -21.16 33.84 29.52
CA ARG A 216 -20.69 32.45 29.22
C ARG A 216 -20.66 32.17 27.73
N LEU A 217 -21.71 32.54 27.00
CA LEU A 217 -21.80 32.31 25.55
C LEU A 217 -20.67 33.04 24.82
N GLN A 218 -20.32 34.23 25.23
CA GLN A 218 -19.21 35.00 24.65
C GLN A 218 -17.89 34.22 24.75
N PHE A 219 -17.53 33.70 25.92
CA PHE A 219 -16.30 32.94 26.11
C PHE A 219 -16.32 31.58 25.40
N VAL A 220 -17.49 30.93 25.35
CA VAL A 220 -17.65 29.68 24.59
C VAL A 220 -17.43 29.91 23.09
N VAL A 221 -18.02 30.97 22.54
CA VAL A 221 -17.82 31.32 21.13
C VAL A 221 -16.36 31.68 20.83
N GLU A 222 -15.73 32.47 21.74
CA GLU A 222 -14.32 32.84 21.60
C GLU A 222 -13.40 31.61 21.61
N SER A 223 -13.60 30.67 22.54
CA SER A 223 -12.84 29.43 22.59
C SER A 223 -13.10 28.51 21.40
N ALA A 224 -14.36 28.45 20.92
CA ALA A 224 -14.71 27.65 19.74
C ALA A 224 -14.06 28.22 18.47
N LEU A 225 -14.02 29.53 18.30
CA LEU A 225 -13.35 30.17 17.17
C LEU A 225 -11.83 29.93 17.19
N LEU A 226 -11.19 30.02 18.36
CA LEU A 226 -9.76 29.74 18.51
C LEU A 226 -9.46 28.27 18.20
N SER A 227 -10.30 27.34 18.68
CA SER A 227 -10.17 25.92 18.41
C SER A 227 -10.36 25.59 16.92
N LEU A 228 -11.33 26.26 16.27
CA LEU A 228 -11.58 26.09 14.84
C LEU A 228 -10.38 26.57 14.00
N LEU A 229 -9.84 27.74 14.32
CA LEU A 229 -8.66 28.29 13.65
C LEU A 229 -7.45 27.37 13.84
N GLY A 230 -7.21 26.92 15.08
CA GLY A 230 -6.13 25.97 15.38
C GLY A 230 -6.32 24.63 14.65
N GLY A 231 -7.55 24.14 14.57
CA GLY A 231 -7.89 22.92 13.84
C GLY A 231 -7.61 23.02 12.34
N VAL A 232 -8.06 24.11 11.70
CA VAL A 232 -7.81 24.34 10.26
C VAL A 232 -6.31 24.45 9.97
N VAL A 233 -5.56 25.17 10.80
CA VAL A 233 -4.10 25.27 10.64
C VAL A 233 -3.43 23.91 10.85
N GLY A 234 -3.85 23.16 11.88
CA GLY A 234 -3.31 21.83 12.18
C GLY A 234 -3.55 20.83 11.05
N VAL A 235 -4.76 20.79 10.50
CA VAL A 235 -5.09 19.95 9.32
C VAL A 235 -4.26 20.37 8.10
N GLY A 236 -4.12 21.68 7.87
CA GLY A 236 -3.32 22.19 6.75
C GLY A 236 -1.84 21.80 6.84
N ILE A 237 -1.25 21.92 8.03
CA ILE A 237 0.15 21.49 8.27
C ILE A 237 0.27 19.96 8.12
N GLY A 238 -0.66 19.19 8.69
CA GLY A 238 -0.66 17.74 8.58
C GLY A 238 -0.74 17.28 7.13
N ALA A 239 -1.65 17.85 6.35
CA ALA A 239 -1.79 17.57 4.93
C ALA A 239 -0.52 17.93 4.12
N ALA A 240 0.10 19.07 4.40
CA ALA A 240 1.32 19.49 3.73
C ALA A 240 2.50 18.56 4.03
N ILE A 241 2.65 18.12 5.29
CA ILE A 241 3.70 17.15 5.67
C ILE A 241 3.46 15.82 4.97
N THR A 242 2.23 15.32 4.95
CA THR A 242 1.86 14.05 4.30
C THR A 242 2.12 14.11 2.79
N ALA A 243 1.72 15.20 2.13
CA ALA A 243 1.97 15.39 0.71
C ALA A 243 3.47 15.44 0.38
N GLY A 244 4.26 16.18 1.16
CA GLY A 244 5.70 16.26 0.95
C GLY A 244 6.45 14.94 1.24
N TYR A 245 5.90 14.09 2.08
CA TYR A 245 6.45 12.74 2.31
C TYR A 245 6.14 11.80 1.15
N ALA A 246 4.91 11.89 0.63
CA ALA A 246 4.46 11.07 -0.48
C ALA A 246 5.19 11.39 -1.80
N GLU A 247 5.50 12.66 -2.06
CA GLU A 247 6.32 13.04 -3.21
C GLU A 247 7.75 12.47 -3.17
N ARG A 248 8.29 12.23 -1.97
CA ARG A 248 9.62 11.62 -1.81
C ARG A 248 9.64 10.11 -1.99
N GLU A 249 8.51 9.44 -1.74
CA GLU A 249 8.40 7.98 -1.84
C GLU A 249 7.70 7.51 -3.12
N ASP A 250 7.34 8.43 -4.03
CA ASP A 250 6.59 8.12 -5.27
C ASP A 250 5.28 7.34 -4.98
N SER A 251 4.69 7.59 -3.80
CA SER A 251 3.50 6.89 -3.29
C SER A 251 2.25 7.73 -3.54
N VAL A 252 1.19 7.10 -4.04
CA VAL A 252 -0.10 7.76 -4.25
C VAL A 252 -0.72 8.16 -2.91
N VAL A 253 -0.87 9.46 -2.67
CA VAL A 253 -1.54 9.99 -1.47
C VAL A 253 -3.04 9.85 -1.62
N SER A 254 -3.64 8.90 -0.94
CA SER A 254 -5.10 8.89 -0.73
C SER A 254 -5.40 9.48 0.66
N VAL A 255 -5.88 10.71 0.70
CA VAL A 255 -6.44 11.29 1.94
C VAL A 255 -7.92 10.89 1.98
N PRO A 256 -8.34 10.00 2.89
CA PRO A 256 -9.74 9.63 2.99
C PRO A 256 -10.56 10.84 3.46
N ILE A 257 -11.64 11.13 2.72
CA ILE A 257 -12.56 12.27 2.99
C ILE A 257 -13.14 12.19 4.40
N GLU A 258 -13.21 11.01 4.98
CA GLU A 258 -13.69 10.75 6.35
C GLU A 258 -12.77 11.36 7.44
N ALA A 259 -11.53 11.75 7.11
CA ALA A 259 -10.63 12.43 8.03
C ALA A 259 -10.86 13.95 8.12
N LEU A 260 -11.75 14.50 7.28
CA LEU A 260 -12.06 15.92 7.16
C LEU A 260 -13.41 16.30 7.81
N GLY A 261 -14.19 15.32 8.32
CA GLY A 261 -15.53 15.50 8.89
C GLY A 261 -15.61 15.43 10.40
#